data_b711e18e7e9cce6f5ffdc32f372da726
#
_entry.id   b711e18e7e9cce6f5ffdc32f372da726
#
_cell.length_a   1.000
_cell.length_b   1.000
_cell.length_c   1.000
_cell.angle_alpha   90.00
_cell.angle_beta   90.00
_cell.angle_gamma   90.00
#
_symmetry.space_group_name_H-M   'P 1'
#
loop_
_entity.id
_entity.type
_entity.pdbx_description
1 polymer ?
#
loop_
_entity_poly.entity_id
_entity_poly.type
_entity_poly.pdbx_seq_one_letter_code
_entity_poly.pdbx_strand_id
1 'polypeptide(L)'
;MSVYSALRLLSGKPELDLLYVRTVIESADKGLGALPGDLEEKFNPYMAPLNDKLEEMLPHNTTDRQTLLSEGRISAMPINFLRGASWNDKVVVADEAQNFTFKELTTLITRIGQNTKIFICGDSMQSDINGKSGFSDMCKLFNDYKSKQKGIEYFEFDESDIKRSAILKFIVSKLNEGRKSVN
;
A
#
# COMPACT_ATOMS: atom_id res chain seq x y z
N MET A 1 6.63 6.13 -4.54
CA MET A 1 7.15 6.92 -3.38
C MET A 1 7.23 6.08 -2.11
N SER A 2 6.14 5.49 -1.62
CA SER A 2 6.10 4.74 -0.36
C SER A 2 7.08 3.54 -0.31
N VAL A 3 7.09 2.69 -1.34
CA VAL A 3 8.05 1.58 -1.43
C VAL A 3 9.50 2.08 -1.44
N TYR A 4 9.79 3.14 -2.18
CA TYR A 4 11.12 3.77 -2.17
C TYR A 4 11.53 4.27 -0.78
N SER A 5 10.62 4.96 -0.10
CA SER A 5 10.87 5.44 1.27
C SER A 5 11.07 4.29 2.25
N ALA A 6 10.32 3.20 2.09
CA ALA A 6 10.47 1.98 2.88
C ALA A 6 11.84 1.34 2.66
N LEU A 7 12.27 1.15 1.41
CA LEU A 7 13.59 0.60 1.09
C LEU A 7 14.73 1.47 1.63
N ARG A 8 14.59 2.79 1.57
CA ARG A 8 15.58 3.69 2.17
C ARG A 8 15.68 3.55 3.69
N LEU A 9 14.55 3.31 4.35
CA LEU A 9 14.54 3.03 5.79
C LEU A 9 15.25 1.70 6.11
N LEU A 10 14.98 0.66 5.32
CA LEU A 10 15.65 -0.64 5.48
C LEU A 10 17.18 -0.53 5.30
N SER A 11 17.63 0.24 4.30
CA SER A 11 19.06 0.44 4.05
C SER A 11 19.77 1.14 5.21
N GLY A 12 19.08 2.07 5.90
CA GLY A 12 19.64 2.79 7.05
C GLY A 12 19.43 2.10 8.39
N LYS A 13 18.57 1.09 8.44
CA LYS A 13 18.17 0.39 9.66
C LYS A 13 18.04 -1.11 9.39
N PRO A 14 19.11 -1.88 9.53
CA PRO A 14 19.12 -3.29 9.21
C PRO A 14 18.19 -4.14 10.08
N GLU A 15 17.76 -3.61 11.23
CA GLU A 15 16.79 -4.24 12.11
C GLU A 15 15.34 -4.20 11.60
N LEU A 16 15.04 -3.36 10.59
CA LEU A 16 13.69 -3.22 10.06
C LEU A 16 13.42 -4.19 8.92
N ASP A 17 12.21 -4.73 8.87
CA ASP A 17 11.67 -5.51 7.76
C ASP A 17 10.57 -4.75 7.03
N LEU A 18 10.42 -5.00 5.74
CA LEU A 18 9.32 -4.49 4.94
C LEU A 18 8.15 -5.48 4.90
N LEU A 19 6.97 -5.02 5.30
CA LEU A 19 5.72 -5.73 5.10
C LEU A 19 4.85 -4.95 4.10
N TYR A 20 4.59 -5.57 2.95
CA TYR A 20 3.68 -5.01 1.96
C TYR A 20 2.28 -5.62 2.15
N VAL A 21 1.29 -4.75 2.31
CA VAL A 21 -0.10 -5.15 2.56
C VAL A 21 -0.97 -4.63 1.44
N ARG A 22 -1.77 -5.52 0.87
CA ARG A 22 -2.74 -5.17 -0.17
C ARG A 22 -4.04 -5.94 0.05
N THR A 23 -5.16 -5.39 -0.42
CA THR A 23 -6.40 -6.17 -0.48
C THR A 23 -6.35 -7.11 -1.67
N VAL A 24 -6.98 -8.25 -1.50
CA VAL A 24 -7.33 -9.13 -2.61
C VAL A 24 -8.73 -8.76 -3.02
N ILE A 25 -8.86 -8.02 -4.10
CA ILE A 25 -10.16 -7.80 -4.72
C ILE A 25 -10.50 -9.08 -5.48
N GLU A 26 -11.47 -9.80 -4.98
CA GLU A 26 -12.05 -10.89 -5.74
C GLU A 26 -12.78 -10.28 -6.94
N SER A 27 -12.20 -10.44 -8.14
CA SER A 27 -12.99 -10.23 -9.35
C SER A 27 -14.19 -11.16 -9.27
N ALA A 28 -15.37 -10.70 -9.67
CA ALA A 28 -16.67 -11.36 -9.47
C ALA A 28 -16.73 -12.85 -9.88
N ASP A 29 -15.73 -13.31 -10.63
CA ASP A 29 -15.68 -14.67 -11.19
C ASP A 29 -14.64 -15.62 -10.53
N LYS A 30 -13.69 -15.14 -9.73
CA LYS A 30 -12.66 -16.01 -9.11
C LYS A 30 -12.16 -15.47 -7.76
N GLY A 31 -12.69 -16.01 -6.67
CA GLY A 31 -12.12 -15.80 -5.34
C GLY A 31 -10.74 -16.46 -5.16
N LEU A 32 -9.98 -16.01 -4.17
CA LEU A 32 -8.65 -16.56 -3.85
C LEU A 32 -8.71 -18.10 -3.64
N GLY A 33 -9.84 -18.58 -3.16
CA GLY A 33 -10.11 -20.00 -2.98
C GLY A 33 -10.13 -20.83 -4.27
N ALA A 34 -10.40 -20.18 -5.42
CA ALA A 34 -10.43 -20.83 -6.73
C ALA A 34 -9.05 -20.94 -7.41
N LEU A 35 -8.02 -20.26 -6.89
CA LEU A 35 -6.66 -20.37 -7.42
C LEU A 35 -6.03 -21.67 -6.90
N PRO A 36 -5.32 -22.44 -7.76
CA PRO A 36 -4.54 -23.60 -7.33
C PRO A 36 -3.33 -23.14 -6.50
N GLY A 37 -2.84 -24.01 -5.61
CA GLY A 37 -1.63 -23.77 -4.83
C GLY A 37 -1.90 -23.45 -3.36
N ASP A 38 -0.83 -23.27 -2.62
CA ASP A 38 -0.86 -22.80 -1.23
C ASP A 38 -1.17 -21.29 -1.12
N LEU A 39 -1.20 -20.76 0.08
CA LEU A 39 -1.54 -19.35 0.32
C LEU A 39 -0.54 -18.39 -0.35
N GLU A 40 0.73 -18.75 -0.33
CA GLU A 40 1.81 -17.93 -0.87
C GLU A 40 1.76 -17.90 -2.41
N GLU A 41 1.54 -19.04 -3.04
CA GLU A 41 1.33 -19.16 -4.48
C GLU A 41 0.08 -18.40 -4.94
N LYS A 42 -1.02 -18.48 -4.18
CA LYS A 42 -2.26 -17.74 -4.46
C LYS A 42 -2.10 -16.23 -4.35
N PHE A 43 -1.24 -15.77 -3.45
CA PHE A 43 -0.97 -14.35 -3.25
C PHE A 43 0.05 -13.78 -4.24
N ASN A 44 0.82 -14.63 -4.90
CA ASN A 44 1.90 -14.22 -5.81
C ASN A 44 1.45 -13.21 -6.91
N PRO A 45 0.28 -13.34 -7.57
CA PRO A 45 -0.19 -12.32 -8.52
C PRO A 45 -0.36 -10.92 -7.92
N TYR A 46 -0.66 -10.83 -6.63
CA TYR A 46 -0.82 -9.55 -5.93
C TYR A 46 0.51 -8.95 -5.47
N MET A 47 1.59 -9.74 -5.56
CA MET A 47 2.97 -9.32 -5.35
C MET A 47 3.57 -8.61 -6.56
N ALA A 48 3.01 -8.79 -7.75
CA ALA A 48 3.57 -8.24 -8.98
C ALA A 48 3.87 -6.73 -8.88
N PRO A 49 2.98 -5.85 -8.37
CA PRO A 49 3.26 -4.43 -8.25
C PRO A 49 4.43 -4.11 -7.31
N LEU A 50 4.64 -4.91 -6.25
CA LEU A 50 5.81 -4.77 -5.39
C LEU A 50 7.06 -5.24 -6.12
N ASN A 51 7.01 -6.39 -6.78
CA ASN A 51 8.14 -6.95 -7.52
C ASN A 51 8.61 -6.00 -8.62
N ASP A 52 7.68 -5.43 -9.39
CA ASP A 52 7.98 -4.42 -10.42
C ASP A 52 8.74 -3.22 -9.81
N LYS A 53 8.30 -2.75 -8.63
CA LYS A 53 8.96 -1.64 -7.93
C LYS A 53 10.32 -2.03 -7.37
N LEU A 54 10.46 -3.24 -6.87
CA LEU A 54 11.76 -3.75 -6.41
C LEU A 54 12.74 -3.88 -7.59
N GLU A 55 12.28 -4.30 -8.77
CA GLU A 55 13.09 -4.37 -9.99
C GLU A 55 13.53 -2.98 -10.46
N GLU A 56 12.63 -2.01 -10.44
CA GLU A 56 12.91 -0.63 -10.81
C GLU A 56 13.94 0.04 -9.88
N MET A 57 13.87 -0.25 -8.57
CA MET A 57 14.60 0.49 -7.55
C MET A 57 15.90 -0.18 -7.09
N LEU A 58 15.98 -1.50 -7.17
CA LEU A 58 17.16 -2.27 -6.84
C LEU A 58 17.82 -2.73 -8.14
N PRO A 59 19.05 -2.30 -8.41
CA PRO A 59 19.73 -2.62 -9.67
C PRO A 59 19.86 -4.13 -9.87
N HIS A 60 19.90 -4.53 -11.15
CA HIS A 60 19.86 -5.91 -11.61
C HIS A 60 20.99 -6.86 -11.11
N ASN A 61 21.96 -6.35 -10.39
CA ASN A 61 22.94 -7.14 -9.63
C ASN A 61 22.42 -7.55 -8.25
N THR A 62 21.43 -7.96 -8.18
CA THR A 62 20.27 -8.57 -7.55
C THR A 62 20.56 -9.60 -6.47
N THR A 63 21.78 -9.78 -6.05
CA THR A 63 22.09 -10.51 -4.81
C THR A 63 21.31 -9.88 -3.65
N ASP A 64 21.27 -8.56 -3.55
CA ASP A 64 20.62 -7.85 -2.46
C ASP A 64 19.10 -8.07 -2.44
N ARG A 65 18.44 -8.05 -3.61
CA ARG A 65 16.98 -8.28 -3.69
C ARG A 65 16.64 -9.73 -3.33
N GLN A 66 17.35 -10.68 -3.91
CA GLN A 66 17.13 -12.10 -3.63
C GLN A 66 17.41 -12.42 -2.17
N THR A 67 18.45 -11.85 -1.60
CA THR A 67 18.80 -12.00 -0.19
C THR A 67 17.68 -11.44 0.70
N LEU A 68 17.20 -10.21 0.45
CA LEU A 68 16.13 -9.61 1.23
C LEU A 68 14.82 -10.42 1.18
N LEU A 69 14.51 -11.01 0.04
CA LEU A 69 13.32 -11.85 -0.11
C LEU A 69 13.51 -13.21 0.56
N SER A 70 14.66 -13.88 0.34
CA SER A 70 14.96 -15.20 0.91
C SER A 70 15.16 -15.19 2.43
N GLU A 71 15.67 -14.08 2.98
CA GLU A 71 15.78 -13.86 4.41
C GLU A 71 14.46 -13.40 5.06
N GLY A 72 13.39 -13.24 4.29
CA GLY A 72 12.10 -12.76 4.78
C GLY A 72 12.09 -11.28 5.21
N ARG A 73 13.15 -10.52 4.86
CA ARG A 73 13.27 -9.09 5.14
C ARG A 73 12.25 -8.25 4.36
N ILE A 74 11.80 -8.76 3.22
CA ILE A 74 10.69 -8.22 2.42
C ILE A 74 9.64 -9.30 2.31
N SER A 75 8.46 -9.02 2.82
CA SER A 75 7.33 -9.94 2.78
C SER A 75 6.05 -9.21 2.37
N ALA A 76 5.06 -9.97 1.95
CA ALA A 76 3.75 -9.42 1.66
C ALA A 76 2.63 -10.27 2.25
N MET A 77 1.50 -9.61 2.51
CA MET A 77 0.36 -10.26 3.14
C MET A 77 -0.94 -9.59 2.70
N PRO A 78 -1.99 -10.37 2.41
CA PRO A 78 -3.32 -9.82 2.22
C PRO A 78 -3.86 -9.22 3.51
N ILE A 79 -4.62 -8.12 3.40
CA ILE A 79 -5.22 -7.44 4.56
C ILE A 79 -6.09 -8.39 5.41
N ASN A 80 -6.76 -9.35 4.77
CA ASN A 80 -7.67 -10.29 5.44
C ASN A 80 -6.94 -11.28 6.37
N PHE A 81 -5.62 -11.42 6.23
CA PHE A 81 -4.80 -12.31 7.05
C PHE A 81 -4.07 -11.59 8.19
N LEU A 82 -4.29 -10.30 8.33
CA LEU A 82 -3.71 -9.49 9.42
C LEU A 82 -4.39 -9.78 10.75
N ARG A 83 -4.25 -11.00 11.28
CA ARG A 83 -4.76 -11.38 12.58
C ARG A 83 -3.60 -11.74 13.51
N GLY A 84 -3.68 -11.34 14.77
CA GLY A 84 -2.74 -11.77 15.81
C GLY A 84 -1.80 -10.68 16.30
N ALA A 85 -0.49 -10.89 16.23
CA ALA A 85 0.54 -10.13 16.92
C ALA A 85 0.68 -8.67 16.46
N SER A 86 1.16 -7.82 17.36
CA SER A 86 1.65 -6.48 17.03
C SER A 86 2.92 -6.58 16.19
N TRP A 87 3.11 -5.63 15.28
CA TRP A 87 4.31 -5.55 14.47
C TRP A 87 5.36 -4.69 15.16
N ASN A 88 6.51 -5.26 15.41
CA ASN A 88 7.68 -4.53 15.89
C ASN A 88 8.74 -4.53 14.79
N ASP A 89 9.57 -3.49 14.77
CA ASP A 89 10.70 -3.36 13.85
C ASP A 89 10.29 -3.55 12.38
N LYS A 90 9.20 -2.90 11.98
CA LYS A 90 8.68 -3.04 10.61
C LYS A 90 8.41 -1.70 9.94
N VAL A 91 8.64 -1.70 8.64
CA VAL A 91 8.09 -0.70 7.74
C VAL A 91 6.96 -1.35 6.98
N VAL A 92 5.75 -0.86 7.17
CA VAL A 92 4.54 -1.39 6.53
C VAL A 92 4.13 -0.47 5.40
N VAL A 93 3.89 -1.01 4.22
CA VAL A 93 3.30 -0.30 3.08
C VAL A 93 1.96 -0.92 2.78
N ALA A 94 0.89 -0.22 3.09
CA ALA A 94 -0.48 -0.59 2.72
C ALA A 94 -0.83 0.11 1.40
N ASP A 95 -0.95 -0.66 0.34
CA ASP A 95 -1.15 -0.18 -1.02
C ASP A 95 -2.60 -0.40 -1.48
N GLU A 96 -3.09 0.46 -2.38
CA GLU A 96 -4.48 0.47 -2.85
C GLU A 96 -5.50 0.57 -1.69
N ALA A 97 -5.17 1.41 -0.69
CA ALA A 97 -5.94 1.50 0.56
C ALA A 97 -7.37 2.02 0.36
N GLN A 98 -7.72 2.62 -0.79
CA GLN A 98 -9.09 2.94 -1.15
C GLN A 98 -9.97 1.69 -1.28
N ASN A 99 -9.36 0.52 -1.40
CA ASN A 99 -10.05 -0.76 -1.45
C ASN A 99 -10.09 -1.47 -0.08
N PHE A 100 -9.72 -0.77 0.99
CA PHE A 100 -9.88 -1.25 2.36
C PHE A 100 -11.13 -0.65 3.00
N THR A 101 -11.87 -1.48 3.71
CA THR A 101 -12.95 -1.02 4.58
C THR A 101 -12.38 -0.28 5.79
N PHE A 102 -13.18 0.54 6.45
CA PHE A 102 -12.77 1.22 7.68
C PHE A 102 -12.32 0.23 8.76
N LYS A 103 -12.97 -0.94 8.85
CA LYS A 103 -12.62 -2.01 9.79
C LYS A 103 -11.25 -2.60 9.49
N GLU A 104 -10.92 -2.83 8.23
CA GLU A 104 -9.62 -3.34 7.81
C GLU A 104 -8.51 -2.33 8.09
N LEU A 105 -8.73 -1.05 7.76
CA LEU A 105 -7.79 0.03 8.10
C LEU A 105 -7.58 0.14 9.62
N THR A 106 -8.64 0.05 10.40
CA THR A 106 -8.55 0.02 11.88
C THR A 106 -7.72 -1.17 12.34
N THR A 107 -7.95 -2.36 11.76
CA THR A 107 -7.17 -3.56 12.07
C THR A 107 -5.69 -3.35 11.74
N LEU A 108 -5.38 -2.77 10.59
CA LEU A 108 -4.03 -2.46 10.15
C LEU A 108 -3.31 -1.53 11.14
N ILE A 109 -3.88 -0.36 11.43
CA ILE A 109 -3.21 0.67 12.25
C ILE A 109 -3.07 0.24 13.71
N THR A 110 -3.97 -0.59 14.22
CA THR A 110 -3.89 -1.11 15.59
C THR A 110 -2.84 -2.21 15.77
N ARG A 111 -2.14 -2.62 14.71
CA ARG A 111 -1.00 -3.55 14.77
C ARG A 111 0.34 -2.86 14.99
N ILE A 112 0.38 -1.53 14.97
CA ILE A 112 1.60 -0.77 15.18
C ILE A 112 2.21 -1.14 16.54
N GLY A 113 3.40 -1.70 16.50
CA GLY A 113 4.24 -1.99 17.67
C GLY A 113 5.42 -1.02 17.77
N GLN A 114 6.43 -1.42 18.51
CA GLN A 114 7.64 -0.62 18.69
C GLN A 114 8.42 -0.51 17.38
N ASN A 115 9.07 0.63 17.17
CA ASN A 115 9.92 0.92 16.01
C ASN A 115 9.25 0.59 14.65
N THR A 116 7.93 0.81 14.56
CA THR A 116 7.15 0.53 13.34
C THR A 116 6.69 1.81 12.66
N LYS A 117 6.83 1.86 11.34
CA LYS A 117 6.31 2.94 10.51
C LYS A 117 5.33 2.37 9.48
N ILE A 118 4.18 3.02 9.30
CA ILE A 118 3.20 2.62 8.29
C ILE A 118 3.03 3.73 7.26
N PHE A 119 3.06 3.35 5.98
CA PHE A 119 2.63 4.16 4.85
C PHE A 119 1.30 3.59 4.34
N ILE A 120 0.24 4.40 4.36
CA ILE A 120 -1.07 4.02 3.83
C ILE A 120 -1.28 4.84 2.56
N CYS A 121 -1.33 4.15 1.42
CA CYS A 121 -1.34 4.75 0.10
C CYS A 121 -2.62 4.36 -0.63
N GLY A 122 -3.31 5.33 -1.19
CA GLY A 122 -4.54 5.08 -1.93
C GLY A 122 -4.99 6.30 -2.72
N ASP A 123 -5.86 6.05 -3.68
CA ASP A 123 -6.56 7.08 -4.44
C ASP A 123 -8.07 6.92 -4.19
N SER A 124 -8.63 7.85 -3.41
CA SER A 124 -10.06 7.81 -3.04
C SER A 124 -11.02 7.82 -4.25
N MET A 125 -10.53 8.25 -5.42
CA MET A 125 -11.30 8.29 -6.66
C MET A 125 -11.32 6.96 -7.42
N GLN A 126 -10.47 6.00 -7.04
CA GLN A 126 -10.30 4.71 -7.73
C GLN A 126 -10.74 3.52 -6.86
N SER A 127 -11.76 3.72 -6.02
CA SER A 127 -12.26 2.62 -5.18
C SER A 127 -13.11 1.64 -5.97
N ASP A 128 -12.78 0.36 -5.87
CA ASP A 128 -13.49 -0.76 -6.52
C ASP A 128 -14.54 -1.41 -5.60
N ILE A 129 -14.66 -0.98 -4.34
CA ILE A 129 -15.54 -1.61 -3.34
C ILE A 129 -16.87 -0.91 -3.11
N ASN A 130 -17.40 -0.23 -4.14
CA ASN A 130 -18.78 0.29 -4.17
C ASN A 130 -19.21 1.05 -2.89
N GLY A 131 -18.48 2.10 -2.52
CA GLY A 131 -18.81 2.97 -1.38
C GLY A 131 -18.51 2.37 0.00
N LYS A 132 -17.92 1.18 0.09
CA LYS A 132 -17.50 0.57 1.36
C LYS A 132 -16.08 0.97 1.79
N SER A 133 -15.40 1.81 1.00
CA SER A 133 -14.07 2.30 1.33
C SER A 133 -14.07 3.11 2.63
N GLY A 134 -13.13 2.78 3.51
CA GLY A 134 -12.88 3.55 4.73
C GLY A 134 -11.72 4.54 4.59
N PHE A 135 -11.07 4.60 3.43
CA PHE A 135 -9.84 5.35 3.25
C PHE A 135 -10.03 6.86 3.43
N SER A 136 -11.02 7.46 2.75
CA SER A 136 -11.31 8.90 2.87
C SER A 136 -11.70 9.31 4.29
N ASP A 137 -12.47 8.47 4.99
CA ASP A 137 -12.86 8.75 6.37
C ASP A 137 -11.67 8.64 7.32
N MET A 138 -10.79 7.67 7.10
CA MET A 138 -9.56 7.53 7.85
C MET A 138 -8.63 8.74 7.63
N CYS A 139 -8.48 9.21 6.40
CA CYS A 139 -7.73 10.41 6.07
C CYS A 139 -8.28 11.65 6.80
N LYS A 140 -9.60 11.85 6.77
CA LYS A 140 -10.25 12.97 7.48
C LYS A 140 -10.06 12.88 9.00
N LEU A 141 -10.16 11.67 9.56
CA LEU A 141 -10.03 11.43 11.00
C LEU A 141 -8.65 11.83 11.52
N PHE A 142 -7.59 11.56 10.77
CA PHE A 142 -6.22 11.81 11.19
C PHE A 142 -5.56 13.05 10.56
N ASN A 143 -6.28 13.82 9.75
CA ASN A 143 -5.78 15.07 9.18
C ASN A 143 -6.05 16.25 10.13
N ASP A 144 -5.53 16.18 11.34
CA ASP A 144 -5.65 17.22 12.36
C ASP A 144 -4.31 17.50 13.07
N TYR A 145 -4.25 18.62 13.79
CA TYR A 145 -3.05 19.07 14.47
C TYR A 145 -2.57 18.08 15.56
N LYS A 146 -3.50 17.44 16.28
CA LYS A 146 -3.14 16.49 17.36
C LYS A 146 -2.51 15.24 16.77
N SER A 147 -3.06 14.73 15.68
CA SER A 147 -2.51 13.61 14.93
C SER A 147 -1.08 13.89 14.46
N LYS A 148 -0.87 15.09 13.89
CA LYS A 148 0.47 15.53 13.45
C LYS A 148 1.47 15.59 14.61
N GLN A 149 1.07 16.10 15.76
CA GLN A 149 1.93 16.10 16.96
C GLN A 149 2.29 14.68 17.46
N LYS A 150 1.51 13.69 17.09
CA LYS A 150 1.76 12.27 17.41
C LYS A 150 2.53 11.52 16.30
N GLY A 151 2.97 12.22 15.26
CA GLY A 151 3.74 11.66 14.16
C GLY A 151 2.89 11.03 13.06
N ILE A 152 1.59 11.38 12.99
CA ILE A 152 0.73 10.98 11.88
C ILE A 152 0.69 12.13 10.88
N GLU A 153 1.20 11.90 9.68
CA GLU A 153 1.29 12.88 8.61
C GLU A 153 0.36 12.51 7.47
N TYR A 154 -0.37 13.50 6.97
CA TYR A 154 -1.20 13.38 5.78
C TYR A 154 -0.55 14.12 4.61
N PHE A 155 -0.48 13.46 3.48
CA PHE A 155 0.03 14.02 2.22
C PHE A 155 -0.95 13.74 1.10
N GLU A 156 -1.24 14.76 0.32
CA GLU A 156 -2.07 14.66 -0.88
C GLU A 156 -1.26 15.12 -2.08
N PHE A 157 -1.29 14.32 -3.13
CA PHE A 157 -0.68 14.66 -4.41
C PHE A 157 -1.74 15.23 -5.33
N ASP A 158 -1.39 16.26 -6.08
CA ASP A 158 -2.25 16.88 -7.09
C ASP A 158 -1.73 16.68 -8.52
N GLU A 159 -2.41 17.29 -9.49
CA GLU A 159 -2.05 17.16 -10.90
C GLU A 159 -0.63 17.68 -11.21
N SER A 160 -0.09 18.61 -10.41
CA SER A 160 1.28 19.14 -10.59
C SER A 160 2.35 18.12 -10.24
N ASP A 161 2.02 17.15 -9.38
CA ASP A 161 2.92 16.07 -8.95
C ASP A 161 3.07 14.96 -10.00
N ILE A 162 2.22 14.95 -11.03
CA ILE A 162 2.26 13.93 -12.07
C ILE A 162 3.55 14.07 -12.89
N LYS A 163 4.49 13.16 -12.71
CA LYS A 163 5.77 13.08 -13.45
C LYS A 163 5.70 12.10 -14.62
N ARG A 164 4.61 12.14 -15.38
CA ARG A 164 4.37 11.27 -16.54
C ARG A 164 4.27 12.09 -17.82
N SER A 165 4.03 11.42 -18.96
CA SER A 165 3.92 12.05 -20.27
C SER A 165 2.83 13.13 -20.31
N ALA A 166 3.00 14.14 -21.17
CA ALA A 166 2.04 15.23 -21.35
C ALA A 166 0.64 14.71 -21.73
N ILE A 167 0.58 13.64 -22.53
CA ILE A 167 -0.70 13.02 -22.93
C ILE A 167 -1.44 12.43 -21.71
N LEU A 168 -0.72 11.80 -20.79
CA LEU A 168 -1.35 11.23 -19.59
C LEU A 168 -1.86 12.32 -18.66
N LYS A 169 -1.11 13.42 -18.51
CA LYS A 169 -1.60 14.60 -17.74
C LYS A 169 -2.90 15.13 -18.33
N PHE A 170 -2.95 15.28 -19.66
CA PHE A 170 -4.16 15.73 -20.35
C PHE A 170 -5.34 14.77 -20.13
N ILE A 171 -5.11 13.45 -20.24
CA ILE A 171 -6.16 12.45 -20.01
C ILE A 171 -6.69 12.53 -18.57
N VAL A 172 -5.81 12.61 -17.56
CA VAL A 172 -6.20 12.71 -16.15
C VAL A 172 -7.02 13.98 -15.90
N SER A 173 -6.58 15.13 -16.43
CA SER A 173 -7.31 16.39 -16.31
C SER A 173 -8.72 16.27 -16.91
N LYS A 174 -8.86 15.69 -18.12
CA LYS A 174 -10.16 15.47 -18.75
C LYS A 174 -11.08 14.54 -17.97
N LEU A 175 -10.54 13.46 -17.40
CA LEU A 175 -11.32 12.55 -16.56
C LEU A 175 -11.83 13.26 -15.29
N ASN A 176 -11.01 14.12 -14.67
CA ASN A 176 -11.37 14.87 -13.50
C ASN A 176 -12.46 15.93 -13.80
N GLU A 177 -12.37 16.62 -14.96
CA GLU A 177 -13.42 17.53 -15.43
C GLU A 177 -14.77 16.80 -15.63
N GLY A 178 -14.75 15.65 -16.29
CA GLY A 178 -15.95 14.84 -16.53
C GLY A 178 -16.63 14.36 -15.25
N ARG A 179 -15.83 14.00 -14.21
CA ARG A 179 -16.39 13.58 -12.91
C ARG A 179 -17.05 14.72 -12.14
N LYS A 180 -16.51 15.94 -12.22
CA LYS A 180 -17.09 17.14 -11.56
C LYS A 180 -18.42 17.57 -12.20
N SER A 181 -18.69 17.20 -13.43
CA SER A 181 -19.94 17.53 -14.14
C SER A 181 -21.05 16.49 -13.91
N VAL A 182 -20.79 15.36 -13.29
CA VAL A 182 -21.75 14.27 -13.03
C VAL A 182 -22.23 14.26 -11.57
N ASN A 183 -21.60 15.02 -10.66
CA ASN A 183 -22.00 15.25 -9.27
C ASN A 183 -22.61 16.64 -9.11
#